data_ef40d7a3f41d46b4a59a2cbf89952f97
#
_entry.id   ef40d7a3f41d46b4a59a2cbf89952f97
#
_cell.length_a   1.000
_cell.length_b   1.000
_cell.length_c   1.000
_cell.angle_alpha   90.00
_cell.angle_beta   90.00
_cell.angle_gamma   90.00
#
_symmetry.space_group_name_H-M   'P 1'
#
loop_
_entity.id
_entity.type
_entity.pdbx_description
1 polymer ?
#
loop_
_entity_poly.entity_id
_entity_poly.type
_entity_poly.pdbx_seq_one_letter_code
_entity_poly.pdbx_strand_id
1 'polypeptide(L)'
;MLKDLDPATAPAAPADAAPMDAVNEVQAYLARQNGKDLLRFITCGSVDDGKSTLIGRLLYDCKCLFEDQLASLEADSGRFGTTGAGQLDLALLVDGLAAEREQGITIDVAYRFFTTDRRKFIVADTPGHEQYTRNMVTGASTADAAVLLVDARKGVLTQTRRHSTIVSLLGVRHVVLAVNKMDAVGWDPTGWSRSCTGSATAP
;
A
#
# COMPACT_ATOMS: atom_id res chain seq x y z
N MET A 1 -9.18 7.54 -78.94
CA MET A 1 -8.32 8.41 -78.15
C MET A 1 -8.35 7.89 -76.70
N LEU A 2 -7.55 6.89 -76.50
CA LEU A 2 -7.32 6.27 -75.16
C LEU A 2 -6.16 6.99 -74.56
N LYS A 3 -6.32 7.57 -73.37
CA LYS A 3 -5.25 8.15 -72.57
C LYS A 3 -5.24 7.47 -71.19
N ASP A 4 -4.19 6.76 -70.98
CA ASP A 4 -3.38 6.53 -69.82
C ASP A 4 -4.09 6.49 -68.44
N LEU A 5 -4.27 5.27 -67.98
CA LEU A 5 -4.46 4.94 -66.58
C LEU A 5 -3.06 4.65 -65.99
N ASP A 6 -2.64 5.53 -65.10
CA ASP A 6 -1.41 5.48 -64.34
C ASP A 6 -1.47 4.33 -63.32
N PRO A 7 -0.56 3.36 -63.25
CA PRO A 7 -0.58 2.27 -62.26
C PRO A 7 0.29 2.60 -61.03
N ALA A 8 -0.12 3.62 -60.30
CA ALA A 8 0.61 3.96 -59.07
C ALA A 8 -0.33 4.49 -57.96
N THR A 9 -1.11 3.59 -57.36
CA THR A 9 -1.61 3.81 -56.02
C THR A 9 -1.98 2.47 -55.40
N ALA A 10 -0.99 1.68 -55.06
CA ALA A 10 -1.17 0.62 -54.09
C ALA A 10 -1.29 1.28 -52.71
N PRO A 11 -2.27 0.92 -51.88
CA PRO A 11 -2.36 1.47 -50.51
C PRO A 11 -1.12 1.03 -49.74
N ALA A 12 -0.41 1.99 -49.16
CA ALA A 12 0.68 1.77 -48.24
C ALA A 12 0.22 0.85 -47.13
N ALA A 13 0.97 -0.22 -46.88
CA ALA A 13 0.78 -1.09 -45.75
C ALA A 13 0.89 -0.24 -44.44
N PRO A 14 0.10 -0.56 -43.40
CA PRO A 14 0.17 0.19 -42.15
C PRO A 14 1.57 0.00 -41.55
N ALA A 15 2.29 1.10 -41.44
CA ALA A 15 3.63 1.18 -40.86
C ALA A 15 3.52 1.23 -39.33
N ASP A 16 3.02 0.17 -38.68
CA ASP A 16 3.06 -0.01 -37.24
C ASP A 16 3.02 -1.49 -36.84
N ALA A 17 3.86 -2.29 -37.48
CA ALA A 17 4.24 -3.57 -36.90
C ALA A 17 5.41 -3.27 -35.95
N ALA A 18 5.15 -3.28 -34.64
CA ALA A 18 6.20 -3.28 -33.64
C ALA A 18 7.24 -4.36 -34.01
N PRO A 19 8.55 -4.09 -33.91
CA PRO A 19 9.56 -5.06 -34.27
C PRO A 19 9.31 -6.37 -33.48
N MET A 20 9.45 -7.51 -34.17
CA MET A 20 9.16 -8.85 -33.60
C MET A 20 9.87 -9.08 -32.27
N ASP A 21 11.01 -8.44 -32.06
CA ASP A 21 11.75 -8.50 -30.79
C ASP A 21 10.98 -7.84 -29.63
N ALA A 22 10.34 -6.70 -29.87
CA ALA A 22 9.54 -6.01 -28.85
C ALA A 22 8.29 -6.82 -28.47
N VAL A 23 7.67 -7.52 -29.43
CA VAL A 23 6.52 -8.40 -29.16
C VAL A 23 6.97 -9.60 -28.31
N ASN A 24 8.13 -10.18 -28.63
CA ASN A 24 8.69 -11.29 -27.85
C ASN A 24 9.09 -10.87 -26.43
N GLU A 25 9.65 -9.67 -26.25
CA GLU A 25 9.97 -9.13 -24.93
C GLU A 25 8.73 -8.90 -24.09
N VAL A 26 7.67 -8.33 -24.67
CA VAL A 26 6.38 -8.14 -23.99
C VAL A 26 5.76 -9.47 -23.59
N GLN A 27 5.78 -10.46 -24.48
CA GLN A 27 5.26 -11.80 -24.17
C GLN A 27 6.07 -12.48 -23.06
N ALA A 28 7.39 -12.38 -23.09
CA ALA A 28 8.26 -12.91 -22.03
C ALA A 28 8.03 -12.19 -20.68
N TYR A 29 7.80 -10.88 -20.70
CA TYR A 29 7.42 -10.11 -19.53
C TYR A 29 6.08 -10.57 -18.96
N LEU A 30 5.04 -10.69 -19.80
CA LEU A 30 3.71 -11.14 -19.39
C LEU A 30 3.76 -12.57 -18.83
N ALA A 31 4.50 -13.47 -19.45
CA ALA A 31 4.68 -14.84 -18.95
C ALA A 31 5.32 -14.87 -17.56
N ARG A 32 6.36 -14.04 -17.33
CA ARG A 32 6.97 -13.87 -16.00
C ARG A 32 5.98 -13.30 -14.99
N GLN A 33 5.17 -12.33 -15.38
CA GLN A 33 4.16 -11.73 -14.48
C GLN A 33 3.03 -12.72 -14.15
N ASN A 34 2.59 -13.52 -15.10
CA ASN A 34 1.51 -14.50 -14.90
C ASN A 34 1.91 -15.66 -13.99
N GLY A 35 3.21 -16.01 -13.94
CA GLY A 35 3.73 -17.06 -13.07
C GLY A 35 3.95 -16.63 -11.61
N LYS A 36 3.75 -15.35 -11.25
CA LYS A 36 3.95 -14.88 -9.87
C LYS A 36 2.72 -15.16 -9.01
N ASP A 37 2.96 -15.68 -7.82
CA ASP A 37 1.93 -15.83 -6.79
C ASP A 37 1.38 -14.47 -6.35
N LEU A 38 0.13 -14.47 -5.88
CA LEU A 38 -0.52 -13.31 -5.30
C LEU A 38 -0.65 -13.48 -3.79
N LEU A 39 -0.27 -12.46 -3.03
CA LEU A 39 -0.53 -12.35 -1.59
C LEU A 39 -1.37 -11.12 -1.31
N ARG A 40 -2.49 -11.31 -0.62
CA ARG A 40 -3.33 -10.23 -0.11
C ARG A 40 -3.06 -10.05 1.37
N PHE A 41 -2.77 -8.83 1.77
CA PHE A 41 -2.61 -8.55 3.19
C PHE A 41 -3.24 -7.22 3.57
N ILE A 42 -3.55 -7.08 4.86
CA ILE A 42 -4.09 -5.86 5.43
C ILE A 42 -3.11 -5.27 6.44
N THR A 43 -3.19 -3.96 6.62
CA THR A 43 -2.57 -3.27 7.75
C THR A 43 -3.63 -2.99 8.81
N CYS A 44 -3.34 -3.35 10.05
CA CYS A 44 -4.23 -3.18 11.20
C CYS A 44 -3.48 -2.47 12.33
N GLY A 45 -4.20 -1.83 13.22
CA GLY A 45 -3.61 -1.12 14.36
C GLY A 45 -4.45 0.09 14.70
N SER A 46 -4.02 0.83 15.72
CA SER A 46 -4.71 2.04 16.17
C SER A 46 -4.42 3.23 15.25
N VAL A 47 -5.10 4.32 15.49
CA VAL A 47 -4.81 5.60 14.81
C VAL A 47 -3.38 6.02 15.15
N ASP A 48 -2.69 6.59 14.18
CA ASP A 48 -1.30 7.06 14.27
C ASP A 48 -0.23 5.96 14.49
N ASP A 49 -0.57 4.69 14.38
CA ASP A 49 0.42 3.61 14.44
C ASP A 49 1.32 3.55 13.19
N GLY A 50 0.98 4.31 12.12
CA GLY A 50 1.77 4.44 10.90
C GLY A 50 1.41 3.45 9.80
N LYS A 51 0.15 3.00 9.72
CA LYS A 51 -0.33 2.04 8.71
C LYS A 51 -0.15 2.56 7.30
N SER A 52 -0.72 3.73 6.98
CA SER A 52 -0.63 4.35 5.66
C SER A 52 0.82 4.72 5.30
N THR A 53 1.61 5.17 6.27
CA THR A 53 3.04 5.43 6.09
C THR A 53 3.82 4.18 5.71
N LEU A 54 3.53 3.04 6.33
CA LEU A 54 4.16 1.75 5.99
C LEU A 54 3.84 1.35 4.55
N ILE A 55 2.57 1.46 4.14
CA ILE A 55 2.16 1.14 2.78
C ILE A 55 2.81 2.08 1.78
N GLY A 56 2.78 3.38 2.03
CA GLY A 56 3.46 4.37 1.19
C GLY A 56 4.95 4.08 1.04
N ARG A 57 5.61 3.67 2.13
CA ARG A 57 7.01 3.27 2.11
C ARG A 57 7.27 2.02 1.26
N LEU A 58 6.40 1.00 1.37
CA LEU A 58 6.49 -0.20 0.55
C LEU A 58 6.34 0.13 -0.95
N LEU A 59 5.37 0.98 -1.30
CA LEU A 59 5.18 1.42 -2.69
C LEU A 59 6.40 2.18 -3.23
N TYR A 60 6.97 3.05 -2.41
CA TYR A 60 8.16 3.82 -2.74
C TYR A 60 9.38 2.92 -2.96
N ASP A 61 9.68 2.02 -2.02
CA ASP A 61 10.83 1.12 -2.07
C ASP A 61 10.73 0.10 -3.21
N CYS A 62 9.50 -0.33 -3.56
CA CYS A 62 9.24 -1.21 -4.70
C CYS A 62 9.28 -0.49 -6.05
N LYS A 63 9.56 0.82 -6.08
CA LYS A 63 9.57 1.65 -7.30
C LYS A 63 8.27 1.54 -8.11
N CYS A 64 7.14 1.44 -7.38
CA CYS A 64 5.82 1.33 -7.99
C CYS A 64 5.14 2.70 -8.19
N LEU A 65 5.88 3.78 -8.02
CA LEU A 65 5.42 5.15 -8.19
C LEU A 65 5.93 5.72 -9.50
N PHE A 66 5.06 6.37 -10.24
CA PHE A 66 5.42 7.12 -11.44
C PHE A 66 5.99 8.50 -11.07
N GLU A 67 6.73 9.12 -11.98
CA GLU A 67 7.38 10.40 -11.75
C GLU A 67 6.38 11.53 -11.46
N ASP A 68 5.23 11.53 -12.11
CA ASP A 68 4.12 12.46 -11.87
C ASP A 68 3.53 12.32 -10.47
N GLN A 69 3.41 11.08 -9.98
CA GLN A 69 2.96 10.80 -8.61
C GLN A 69 3.97 11.28 -7.57
N LEU A 70 5.26 11.12 -7.84
CA LEU A 70 6.32 11.64 -6.96
C LEU A 70 6.31 13.16 -6.91
N ALA A 71 6.20 13.83 -8.05
CA ALA A 71 6.11 15.29 -8.12
C ALA A 71 4.86 15.83 -7.39
N SER A 72 3.71 15.15 -7.53
CA SER A 72 2.49 15.49 -6.79
C SER A 72 2.68 15.29 -5.30
N LEU A 73 3.31 14.19 -4.88
CA LEU A 73 3.59 13.90 -3.48
C LEU A 73 4.51 14.95 -2.84
N GLU A 74 5.53 15.41 -3.55
CA GLU A 74 6.42 16.48 -3.09
C GLU A 74 5.64 17.78 -2.84
N ALA A 75 4.77 18.15 -3.79
CA ALA A 75 3.93 19.35 -3.66
C ALA A 75 2.92 19.23 -2.51
N ASP A 76 2.28 18.07 -2.38
CA ASP A 76 1.28 17.81 -1.33
C ASP A 76 1.93 17.68 0.05
N SER A 77 3.13 17.09 0.15
CA SER A 77 3.89 17.00 1.39
C SER A 77 4.25 18.38 1.94
N GLY A 78 4.53 19.34 1.06
CA GLY A 78 4.78 20.72 1.46
C GLY A 78 3.54 21.46 1.98
N ARG A 79 2.32 21.02 1.61
CA ARG A 79 1.06 21.67 1.97
C ARG A 79 0.34 21.00 3.13
N PHE A 80 0.31 19.68 3.14
CA PHE A 80 -0.51 18.86 4.05
C PHE A 80 0.32 17.88 4.87
N GLY A 81 1.63 17.75 4.60
CA GLY A 81 2.49 16.77 5.24
C GLY A 81 2.65 17.00 6.74
N THR A 82 2.66 15.90 7.49
CA THR A 82 2.84 15.88 8.95
C THR A 82 4.28 15.59 9.37
N THR A 83 5.16 15.28 8.41
CA THR A 83 6.53 14.76 8.65
C THR A 83 7.61 15.84 8.83
N GLY A 84 7.24 17.13 8.73
CA GLY A 84 8.19 18.24 8.85
C GLY A 84 8.73 18.75 7.52
N ALA A 85 9.33 19.96 7.54
CA ALA A 85 9.77 20.64 6.32
C ALA A 85 10.84 19.83 5.57
N GLY A 86 10.59 19.56 4.29
CA GLY A 86 11.53 18.88 3.39
C GLY A 86 11.51 17.35 3.43
N GLN A 87 10.60 16.72 4.19
CA GLN A 87 10.41 15.29 4.16
C GLN A 87 9.15 14.91 3.38
N LEU A 88 9.23 13.83 2.60
CA LEU A 88 8.08 13.26 1.89
C LEU A 88 7.13 12.59 2.89
N ASP A 89 5.87 13.01 2.88
CA ASP A 89 4.83 12.33 3.65
C ASP A 89 4.21 11.20 2.81
N LEU A 90 4.76 10.00 2.99
CA LEU A 90 4.36 8.82 2.24
C LEU A 90 2.94 8.35 2.56
N ALA A 91 2.32 8.81 3.66
CA ALA A 91 0.94 8.50 3.97
C ALA A 91 -0.02 9.09 2.93
N LEU A 92 0.30 10.27 2.40
CA LEU A 92 -0.50 10.95 1.37
C LEU A 92 -0.64 10.15 0.05
N LEU A 93 0.26 9.18 -0.21
CA LEU A 93 0.13 8.26 -1.35
C LEU A 93 -1.07 7.34 -1.24
N VAL A 94 -1.49 7.05 -0.02
CA VAL A 94 -2.56 6.09 0.27
C VAL A 94 -3.90 6.79 0.45
N ASP A 95 -3.88 8.02 0.94
CA ASP A 95 -5.08 8.82 1.19
C ASP A 95 -5.77 9.20 -0.12
N GLY A 96 -6.88 8.54 -0.40
CA GLY A 96 -7.62 8.68 -1.67
C GLY A 96 -8.72 9.73 -1.65
N LEU A 97 -9.34 9.94 -0.49
CA LEU A 97 -10.49 10.84 -0.34
C LEU A 97 -10.04 12.22 0.15
N ALA A 98 -10.69 13.28 -0.36
CA ALA A 98 -10.43 14.64 0.13
C ALA A 98 -10.68 14.76 1.64
N ALA A 99 -11.73 14.09 2.15
CA ALA A 99 -12.05 14.05 3.58
C ALA A 99 -10.98 13.32 4.42
N GLU A 100 -10.30 12.32 3.88
CA GLU A 100 -9.18 11.64 4.54
C GLU A 100 -7.98 12.57 4.67
N ARG A 101 -7.65 13.30 3.60
CA ARG A 101 -6.56 14.29 3.59
C ARG A 101 -6.81 15.45 4.56
N GLU A 102 -8.05 15.94 4.62
CA GLU A 102 -8.44 17.04 5.54
C GLU A 102 -8.40 16.61 7.01
N GLN A 103 -8.81 15.38 7.30
CA GLN A 103 -8.88 14.85 8.66
C GLN A 103 -7.62 14.10 9.09
N GLY A 104 -6.74 13.74 8.16
CA GLY A 104 -5.54 12.94 8.42
C GLY A 104 -5.84 11.53 8.93
N ILE A 105 -6.99 10.96 8.56
CA ILE A 105 -7.41 9.61 8.97
C ILE A 105 -7.94 8.82 7.78
N THR A 106 -7.68 7.52 7.75
CA THR A 106 -8.27 6.58 6.80
C THR A 106 -9.73 6.32 7.20
N ILE A 107 -10.66 6.54 6.29
CA ILE A 107 -12.10 6.33 6.50
C ILE A 107 -12.56 5.04 5.86
N ASP A 108 -12.20 4.83 4.59
CA ASP A 108 -12.58 3.65 3.81
C ASP A 108 -11.38 2.73 3.56
N VAL A 109 -11.61 1.57 2.98
CA VAL A 109 -10.53 0.63 2.64
C VAL A 109 -9.91 1.06 1.32
N ALA A 110 -8.62 1.39 1.35
CA ALA A 110 -7.85 1.69 0.16
C ALA A 110 -7.01 0.49 -0.25
N TYR A 111 -7.24 -0.03 -1.46
CA TYR A 111 -6.44 -1.11 -2.02
C TYR A 111 -5.31 -0.55 -2.87
N ARG A 112 -4.09 -1.04 -2.62
CA ARG A 112 -2.90 -0.72 -3.41
C ARG A 112 -2.25 -2.00 -3.91
N PHE A 113 -1.63 -1.90 -5.07
CA PHE A 113 -1.02 -3.03 -5.77
C PHE A 113 0.46 -2.74 -5.96
N PHE A 114 1.28 -3.71 -5.66
CA PHE A 114 2.70 -3.64 -5.98
C PHE A 114 3.26 -5.03 -6.30
N THR A 115 4.40 -5.04 -6.96
CA THR A 115 5.00 -6.28 -7.44
C THR A 115 6.48 -6.25 -7.15
N THR A 116 6.99 -7.35 -6.61
CA THR A 116 8.41 -7.63 -6.51
C THR A 116 8.81 -8.62 -7.61
N ASP A 117 10.09 -8.93 -7.71
CA ASP A 117 10.55 -9.94 -8.68
C ASP A 117 9.93 -11.31 -8.45
N ARG A 118 9.54 -11.63 -7.22
CA ARG A 118 9.05 -12.95 -6.81
C ARG A 118 7.54 -13.05 -6.73
N ARG A 119 6.83 -11.96 -6.36
CA ARG A 119 5.41 -12.05 -5.98
C ARG A 119 4.66 -10.75 -6.28
N LYS A 120 3.36 -10.88 -6.54
CA LYS A 120 2.40 -9.78 -6.59
C LYS A 120 1.76 -9.60 -5.22
N PHE A 121 1.46 -8.36 -4.86
CA PHE A 121 0.84 -8.00 -3.60
C PHE A 121 -0.38 -7.12 -3.82
N ILE A 122 -1.42 -7.39 -3.04
CA ILE A 122 -2.53 -6.47 -2.81
C ILE A 122 -2.48 -6.13 -1.34
N VAL A 123 -2.32 -4.85 -1.02
CA VAL A 123 -2.42 -4.36 0.35
C VAL A 123 -3.69 -3.55 0.51
N ALA A 124 -4.44 -3.83 1.56
CA ALA A 124 -5.57 -3.01 1.97
C ALA A 124 -5.15 -2.16 3.17
N ASP A 125 -5.18 -0.84 2.99
CA ASP A 125 -5.12 0.08 4.12
C ASP A 125 -6.47 0.13 4.79
N THR A 126 -6.47 -0.06 6.11
CA THR A 126 -7.69 -0.11 6.89
C THR A 126 -7.72 0.97 7.96
N PRO A 127 -8.91 1.54 8.21
CA PRO A 127 -9.06 2.58 9.22
C PRO A 127 -8.67 2.08 10.61
N GLY A 128 -7.96 2.93 11.37
CA GLY A 128 -7.59 2.68 12.75
C GLY A 128 -8.66 3.11 13.75
N HIS A 129 -9.61 3.93 13.31
CA HIS A 129 -10.62 4.52 14.19
C HIS A 129 -11.78 3.56 14.47
N GLU A 130 -12.27 3.54 15.70
CA GLU A 130 -13.32 2.63 16.16
C GLU A 130 -14.60 2.69 15.33
N GLN A 131 -15.00 3.88 14.90
CA GLN A 131 -16.22 4.11 14.11
C GLN A 131 -16.19 3.40 12.75
N TYR A 132 -15.01 3.15 12.20
CA TYR A 132 -14.79 2.55 10.90
C TYR A 132 -14.40 1.07 10.96
N THR A 133 -14.58 0.42 12.12
CA THR A 133 -14.26 -1.02 12.29
C THR A 133 -14.94 -1.91 11.24
N ARG A 134 -16.13 -1.53 10.75
CA ARG A 134 -16.83 -2.25 9.67
C ARG A 134 -16.02 -2.29 8.37
N ASN A 135 -15.40 -1.17 8.01
CA ASN A 135 -14.55 -1.08 6.82
C ASN A 135 -13.29 -1.95 6.98
N MET A 136 -12.69 -1.97 8.18
CA MET A 136 -11.60 -2.87 8.52
C MET A 136 -11.99 -4.35 8.32
N VAL A 137 -13.18 -4.78 8.75
CA VAL A 137 -13.69 -6.14 8.52
C VAL A 137 -13.79 -6.45 7.03
N THR A 138 -14.27 -5.49 6.22
CA THR A 138 -14.35 -5.65 4.76
C THR A 138 -12.97 -5.92 4.14
N GLY A 139 -11.96 -5.14 4.50
CA GLY A 139 -10.59 -5.37 4.03
C GLY A 139 -10.02 -6.71 4.50
N ALA A 140 -10.29 -7.09 5.75
CA ALA A 140 -9.77 -8.32 6.35
C ALA A 140 -10.39 -9.60 5.76
N SER A 141 -11.64 -9.54 5.28
CA SER A 141 -12.38 -10.73 4.81
C SER A 141 -11.74 -11.42 3.59
N THR A 142 -10.93 -10.71 2.83
CA THR A 142 -10.25 -11.24 1.64
C THR A 142 -8.74 -11.39 1.81
N ALA A 143 -8.22 -11.15 3.01
CA ALA A 143 -6.79 -11.12 3.28
C ALA A 143 -6.25 -12.52 3.62
N ASP A 144 -5.08 -12.83 3.06
CA ASP A 144 -4.30 -14.03 3.38
C ASP A 144 -3.43 -13.83 4.62
N ALA A 145 -3.04 -12.56 4.87
CA ALA A 145 -2.18 -12.16 5.98
C ALA A 145 -2.61 -10.81 6.57
N ALA A 146 -2.21 -10.55 7.81
CA ALA A 146 -2.41 -9.27 8.47
C ALA A 146 -1.11 -8.76 9.07
N VAL A 147 -0.84 -7.47 8.91
CA VAL A 147 0.25 -6.76 9.57
C VAL A 147 -0.36 -5.89 10.67
N LEU A 148 -0.14 -6.28 11.91
CA LEU A 148 -0.57 -5.52 13.10
C LEU A 148 0.53 -4.54 13.46
N LEU A 149 0.25 -3.25 13.34
CA LEU A 149 1.17 -2.20 13.76
C LEU A 149 0.90 -1.79 15.20
N VAL A 150 1.99 -1.50 15.90
CA VAL A 150 1.98 -1.00 17.28
C VAL A 150 3.01 0.13 17.39
N ASP A 151 2.59 1.28 17.88
CA ASP A 151 3.51 2.37 18.22
C ASP A 151 4.31 1.97 19.48
N ALA A 152 5.65 1.93 19.37
CA ALA A 152 6.53 1.51 20.46
C ALA A 152 6.34 2.32 21.75
N ARG A 153 5.93 3.58 21.63
CA ARG A 153 5.67 4.48 22.77
C ARG A 153 4.36 4.16 23.49
N LYS A 154 3.35 3.69 22.74
CA LYS A 154 1.98 3.49 23.24
C LYS A 154 1.69 2.06 23.65
N GLY A 155 2.44 1.09 23.07
CA GLY A 155 2.19 -0.33 23.28
C GLY A 155 0.89 -0.82 22.63
N VAL A 156 0.39 -1.96 23.10
CA VAL A 156 -0.81 -2.58 22.55
C VAL A 156 -2.07 -1.91 23.11
N LEU A 157 -2.74 -1.13 22.26
CA LEU A 157 -3.96 -0.39 22.59
C LEU A 157 -5.23 -1.25 22.43
N THR A 158 -6.35 -0.76 22.94
CA THR A 158 -7.67 -1.43 22.83
C THR A 158 -8.04 -1.70 21.38
N GLN A 159 -7.79 -0.76 20.46
CA GLN A 159 -8.06 -0.96 19.03
C GLN A 159 -7.18 -2.04 18.41
N THR A 160 -5.91 -2.09 18.78
CA THR A 160 -5.00 -3.15 18.31
C THR A 160 -5.50 -4.53 18.75
N ARG A 161 -5.96 -4.67 20.01
CA ARG A 161 -6.57 -5.91 20.52
C ARG A 161 -7.87 -6.26 19.77
N ARG A 162 -8.73 -5.27 19.51
CA ARG A 162 -9.97 -5.44 18.75
C ARG A 162 -9.67 -5.93 17.32
N HIS A 163 -8.73 -5.29 16.64
CA HIS A 163 -8.33 -5.67 15.29
C HIS A 163 -7.73 -7.08 15.26
N SER A 164 -6.89 -7.45 16.23
CA SER A 164 -6.32 -8.79 16.29
C SER A 164 -7.40 -9.87 16.50
N THR A 165 -8.42 -9.58 17.32
CA THR A 165 -9.58 -10.47 17.53
C THR A 165 -10.38 -10.64 16.23
N ILE A 166 -10.66 -9.54 15.51
CA ILE A 166 -11.39 -9.58 14.23
C ILE A 166 -10.62 -10.40 13.20
N VAL A 167 -9.31 -10.15 13.04
CA VAL A 167 -8.42 -10.89 12.13
C VAL A 167 -8.47 -12.39 12.44
N SER A 168 -8.42 -12.76 13.72
CA SER A 168 -8.51 -14.14 14.17
C SER A 168 -9.88 -14.77 13.86
N LEU A 169 -10.98 -14.06 14.12
CA LEU A 169 -12.34 -14.52 13.86
C LEU A 169 -12.62 -14.71 12.37
N LEU A 170 -12.02 -13.88 11.50
CA LEU A 170 -12.11 -14.01 10.05
C LEU A 170 -11.22 -15.13 9.48
N GLY A 171 -10.46 -15.82 10.32
CA GLY A 171 -9.63 -16.95 9.91
C GLY A 171 -8.34 -16.58 9.19
N VAL A 172 -7.87 -15.35 9.29
CA VAL A 172 -6.57 -14.93 8.74
C VAL A 172 -5.46 -15.62 9.55
N ARG A 173 -4.74 -16.53 8.88
CA ARG A 173 -3.80 -17.43 9.58
C ARG A 173 -2.42 -16.84 9.81
N HIS A 174 -2.03 -15.88 8.99
CA HIS A 174 -0.69 -15.30 9.02
C HIS A 174 -0.76 -13.89 9.59
N VAL A 175 -0.14 -13.70 10.74
CA VAL A 175 -0.09 -12.38 11.40
C VAL A 175 1.35 -11.99 11.64
N VAL A 176 1.69 -10.78 11.21
CA VAL A 176 2.99 -10.15 11.47
C VAL A 176 2.75 -9.00 12.44
N LEU A 177 3.47 -8.98 13.55
CA LEU A 177 3.49 -7.85 14.46
C LEU A 177 4.63 -6.90 14.06
N ALA A 178 4.29 -5.68 13.70
CA ALA A 178 5.24 -4.63 13.34
C ALA A 178 5.27 -3.56 14.44
N VAL A 179 6.37 -3.50 15.19
CA VAL A 179 6.60 -2.45 16.19
C VAL A 179 7.20 -1.24 15.48
N ASN A 180 6.42 -0.17 15.38
CA ASN A 180 6.77 1.04 14.66
C ASN A 180 7.23 2.15 15.62
N LYS A 181 7.87 3.19 15.07
CA LYS A 181 8.39 4.36 15.80
C LYS A 181 9.40 4.01 16.89
N MET A 182 10.22 3.00 16.62
CA MET A 182 11.30 2.57 17.52
C MET A 182 12.36 3.65 17.75
N ASP A 183 12.55 4.54 16.78
CA ASP A 183 13.37 5.75 16.88
C ASP A 183 12.94 6.65 18.04
N ALA A 184 11.64 6.79 18.26
CA ALA A 184 11.08 7.61 19.32
C ALA A 184 11.30 7.05 20.76
N VAL A 185 11.71 5.79 20.88
CA VAL A 185 12.09 5.14 22.13
C VAL A 185 13.59 4.77 22.17
N GLY A 186 14.40 5.41 21.31
CA GLY A 186 15.85 5.20 21.27
C GLY A 186 16.27 3.79 20.88
N TRP A 187 15.43 3.07 20.12
CA TRP A 187 15.66 1.67 19.70
C TRP A 187 15.80 0.68 20.88
N ASP A 188 15.30 1.05 22.07
CA ASP A 188 15.34 0.17 23.25
C ASP A 188 14.30 -0.96 23.13
N PRO A 189 14.75 -2.22 22.93
CA PRO A 189 13.82 -3.35 22.82
C PRO A 189 13.10 -3.67 24.14
N THR A 190 13.59 -3.18 25.27
CA THR A 190 12.96 -3.42 26.58
C THR A 190 11.86 -2.41 26.88
N GLY A 191 11.95 -1.23 26.28
CA GLY A 191 10.98 -0.15 26.47
C GLY A 191 9.58 -0.53 25.97
N TRP A 192 9.49 -1.07 24.75
CA TRP A 192 8.21 -1.47 24.19
C TRP A 192 7.62 -2.74 24.83
N SER A 193 8.46 -3.70 25.26
CA SER A 193 7.97 -4.91 25.91
C SER A 193 7.29 -4.58 27.24
N ARG A 194 7.81 -3.62 28.02
CA ARG A 194 7.15 -3.12 29.24
C ARG A 194 5.81 -2.45 28.94
N SER A 195 5.73 -1.67 27.86
CA SER A 195 4.46 -1.06 27.43
C SER A 195 3.42 -2.09 27.02
N CYS A 196 3.83 -3.25 26.50
CA CYS A 196 2.92 -4.34 26.17
C CYS A 196 2.49 -5.18 27.38
N THR A 197 3.37 -5.36 28.38
CA THR A 197 3.09 -6.19 29.57
C THR A 197 2.44 -5.39 30.70
N GLY A 198 2.72 -4.12 30.84
CA GLY A 198 2.16 -3.23 31.87
C GLY A 198 0.64 -2.99 31.75
N SER A 199 0.03 -3.37 30.64
CA SER A 199 -1.42 -3.31 30.43
C SER A 199 -2.18 -4.55 30.93
N ALA A 200 -1.47 -5.54 31.47
CA ALA A 200 -2.08 -6.76 31.99
C ALA A 200 -2.39 -6.73 33.50
N THR A 201 -2.02 -5.65 34.18
CA THR A 201 -2.30 -5.46 35.60
C THR A 201 -3.16 -4.23 35.84
N ALA A 202 -4.43 -4.35 35.60
CA ALA A 202 -5.46 -3.57 36.29
C ALA A 202 -6.58 -4.52 36.70
N PRO A 203 -7.11 -4.34 37.93
CA PRO A 203 -8.05 -5.24 38.56
C PRO A 203 -9.39 -5.30 37.88
#